data_3c2ae383be0f712d9dde731d5244f225
#
_entry.id   3c2ae383be0f712d9dde731d5244f225
#
_cell.length_a   1.000
_cell.length_b   1.000
_cell.length_c   1.000
_cell.angle_alpha   90.00
_cell.angle_beta   90.00
_cell.angle_gamma   90.00
#
_symmetry.space_group_name_H-M   'P 1'
#
loop_
_entity.id
_entity.type
_entity.pdbx_description
1 polymer ?
#
loop_
_entity_poly.entity_id
_entity_poly.type
_entity_poly.pdbx_seq_one_letter_code
_entity_poly.pdbx_strand_id
1 'polypeptide(L)'
;MSRFNPALIAATAFVALGLLGPGALRAAENDVYSAAVAHAGRSADDLKRDQTDRPEDVLRLSGIKPGMQVADVLASDGYYSELLSYVVGPKGHVLLLNNEAYDKFSNNAWKERLSKQHLSNVEHRTVALDKMGLGDATLDAAVLIKVYHDLYWVAPQDGWPKIDVGSVLDQLVRALKPGGVVVVVDHSAKAGTGNAAAGDLHRIDEAYARKDFESHGLKLVAQSEVLRKPDDARDQISYKPPMLGKTDRFVYVFRKPGG
;
A
#
# COMPACT_ATOMS: atom_id res chain seq x y z
N MET A 1 9.79 -89.68 17.44
CA MET A 1 8.49 -89.06 17.07
C MET A 1 8.49 -87.68 17.64
N SER A 2 8.87 -86.69 16.82
CA SER A 2 8.99 -85.30 17.23
C SER A 2 7.90 -84.50 16.53
N ARG A 3 7.08 -83.80 17.34
CA ARG A 3 5.99 -82.96 16.88
C ARG A 3 6.51 -81.49 16.69
N PHE A 4 6.51 -80.99 15.49
CA PHE A 4 6.78 -79.58 15.18
C PHE A 4 5.52 -78.77 15.50
N ASN A 5 5.72 -77.64 16.18
CA ASN A 5 4.74 -76.66 16.44
C ASN A 5 5.08 -75.38 15.65
N PRO A 6 4.25 -74.89 14.77
CA PRO A 6 4.56 -73.64 14.04
C PRO A 6 4.06 -72.43 14.89
N ALA A 7 5.01 -71.57 15.25
CA ALA A 7 4.72 -70.29 15.89
C ALA A 7 4.19 -69.30 14.86
N LEU A 8 3.04 -68.75 15.13
CA LEU A 8 2.41 -67.64 14.37
C LEU A 8 3.16 -66.33 14.69
N ILE A 9 3.81 -65.74 13.68
CA ILE A 9 4.38 -64.42 13.81
C ILE A 9 3.31 -63.42 13.38
N ALA A 10 2.76 -62.69 14.35
CA ALA A 10 1.87 -61.55 14.10
C ALA A 10 2.74 -60.32 13.75
N ALA A 11 2.69 -59.86 12.50
CA ALA A 11 3.32 -58.62 12.07
C ALA A 11 2.42 -57.44 12.45
N THR A 12 2.82 -56.69 13.46
CA THR A 12 2.17 -55.45 13.87
C THR A 12 2.64 -54.32 12.94
N ALA A 13 1.79 -53.88 12.03
CA ALA A 13 2.04 -52.72 11.21
C ALA A 13 1.86 -51.42 12.05
N PHE A 14 2.96 -50.77 12.37
CA PHE A 14 2.92 -49.41 12.93
C PHE A 14 2.58 -48.43 11.82
N VAL A 15 1.36 -47.91 11.83
CA VAL A 15 0.99 -46.70 11.04
C VAL A 15 1.56 -45.49 11.77
N ALA A 16 2.65 -44.97 11.25
CA ALA A 16 3.21 -43.70 11.72
C ALA A 16 2.28 -42.56 11.25
N LEU A 17 1.40 -42.12 12.14
CA LEU A 17 0.62 -40.90 11.95
C LEU A 17 1.57 -39.70 12.12
N GLY A 18 2.10 -39.19 11.02
CA GLY A 18 2.94 -38.01 11.02
C GLY A 18 2.12 -36.79 11.46
N LEU A 19 2.35 -36.33 12.68
CA LEU A 19 1.87 -35.06 13.19
C LEU A 19 2.54 -33.94 12.37
N LEU A 20 1.84 -33.41 11.36
CA LEU A 20 2.21 -32.15 10.72
C LEU A 20 2.13 -31.05 11.80
N GLY A 21 3.29 -30.54 12.20
CA GLY A 21 3.40 -29.48 13.18
C GLY A 21 2.71 -28.21 12.71
N PRO A 22 2.34 -27.28 13.62
CA PRO A 22 1.61 -26.03 13.30
C PRO A 22 2.35 -25.08 12.33
N GLY A 23 3.61 -25.36 12.01
CA GLY A 23 4.38 -24.61 11.00
C GLY A 23 4.04 -24.95 9.56
N ALA A 24 3.53 -26.15 9.25
CA ALA A 24 3.20 -26.55 7.90
C ALA A 24 1.84 -26.01 7.41
N LEU A 25 0.91 -25.71 8.33
CA LEU A 25 -0.36 -25.08 7.98
C LEU A 25 -0.23 -23.58 7.65
N ARG A 26 0.83 -22.91 8.10
CA ARG A 26 1.05 -21.48 7.85
C ARG A 26 1.61 -21.18 6.46
N ALA A 27 2.17 -22.17 5.78
CA ALA A 27 2.68 -22.06 4.40
C ALA A 27 1.61 -22.26 3.33
N ALA A 28 0.40 -22.67 3.70
CA ALA A 28 -0.71 -22.94 2.79
C ALA A 28 -1.86 -21.89 2.84
N GLU A 29 -1.77 -20.88 3.69
CA GLU A 29 -2.57 -19.67 3.50
C GLU A 29 -2.05 -19.03 2.21
N ASN A 30 -2.87 -19.07 1.14
CA ASN A 30 -2.58 -18.38 -0.10
C ASN A 30 -2.13 -16.97 0.25
N ASP A 31 -0.87 -16.67 0.01
CA ASP A 31 -0.30 -15.36 0.26
C ASP A 31 -1.05 -14.33 -0.60
N VAL A 32 -1.99 -13.64 0.02
CA VAL A 32 -2.90 -12.73 -0.69
C VAL A 32 -2.13 -11.64 -1.44
N TYR A 33 -0.94 -11.28 -0.98
CA TYR A 33 -0.13 -10.22 -1.58
C TYR A 33 0.53 -10.72 -2.87
N SER A 34 1.16 -11.90 -2.83
CA SER A 34 1.70 -12.54 -4.02
C SER A 34 0.59 -12.84 -5.04
N ALA A 35 -0.56 -13.32 -4.59
CA ALA A 35 -1.71 -13.59 -5.45
C ALA A 35 -2.25 -12.30 -6.10
N ALA A 36 -2.29 -11.18 -5.37
CA ALA A 36 -2.72 -9.90 -5.92
C ALA A 36 -1.76 -9.38 -7.00
N VAL A 37 -0.46 -9.47 -6.77
CA VAL A 37 0.56 -9.03 -7.74
C VAL A 37 0.60 -9.95 -8.97
N ALA A 38 0.38 -11.25 -8.80
CA ALA A 38 0.35 -12.24 -9.88
C ALA A 38 -1.02 -12.37 -10.56
N HIS A 39 -2.00 -11.51 -10.23
CA HIS A 39 -3.36 -11.65 -10.78
C HIS A 39 -3.37 -11.54 -12.30
N ALA A 40 -3.99 -12.52 -12.98
CA ALA A 40 -3.94 -12.69 -14.44
C ALA A 40 -4.58 -11.53 -15.24
N GLY A 41 -5.45 -10.72 -14.59
CA GLY A 41 -6.07 -9.56 -15.21
C GLY A 41 -5.15 -8.34 -15.33
N ARG A 42 -4.02 -8.30 -14.63
CA ARG A 42 -3.14 -7.12 -14.58
C ARG A 42 -2.46 -6.84 -15.92
N SER A 43 -2.28 -5.56 -16.23
CA SER A 43 -1.67 -5.14 -17.48
C SER A 43 -0.18 -5.45 -17.53
N ALA A 44 0.37 -5.62 -18.74
CA ALA A 44 1.81 -5.81 -18.94
C ALA A 44 2.64 -4.62 -18.42
N ASP A 45 2.10 -3.40 -18.53
CA ASP A 45 2.76 -2.19 -18.02
C ASP A 45 2.79 -2.17 -16.49
N ASP A 46 1.72 -2.61 -15.81
CA ASP A 46 1.69 -2.76 -14.38
C ASP A 46 2.70 -3.81 -13.89
N LEU A 47 2.77 -4.98 -14.57
CA LEU A 47 3.77 -6.01 -14.25
C LEU A 47 5.21 -5.51 -14.43
N LYS A 48 5.45 -4.66 -15.43
CA LYS A 48 6.74 -3.99 -15.60
C LYS A 48 7.01 -2.98 -14.48
N ARG A 49 5.99 -2.22 -14.08
CA ARG A 49 6.07 -1.25 -12.98
C ARG A 49 6.38 -1.94 -11.64
N ASP A 50 5.86 -3.15 -11.40
CA ASP A 50 6.13 -3.93 -10.19
C ASP A 50 7.61 -4.14 -9.92
N GLN A 51 8.44 -4.25 -10.98
CA GLN A 51 9.89 -4.45 -10.85
C GLN A 51 10.58 -3.30 -10.12
N THR A 52 10.05 -2.08 -10.24
CA THR A 52 10.58 -0.88 -9.61
C THR A 52 9.82 -0.47 -8.36
N ASP A 53 8.51 -0.69 -8.32
CA ASP A 53 7.64 -0.24 -7.23
C ASP A 53 7.46 -1.29 -6.12
N ARG A 54 7.85 -2.56 -6.37
CA ARG A 54 7.86 -3.65 -5.38
C ARG A 54 6.56 -3.71 -4.55
N PRO A 55 5.38 -3.72 -5.20
CA PRO A 55 4.12 -3.57 -4.50
C PRO A 55 3.82 -4.70 -3.52
N GLU A 56 4.29 -5.93 -3.79
CA GLU A 56 4.14 -7.06 -2.87
C GLU A 56 4.77 -6.77 -1.51
N ASP A 57 6.00 -6.26 -1.50
CA ASP A 57 6.71 -5.94 -0.26
C ASP A 57 6.02 -4.83 0.52
N VAL A 58 5.53 -3.80 -0.18
CA VAL A 58 4.78 -2.67 0.43
C VAL A 58 3.46 -3.16 1.02
N LEU A 59 2.69 -3.95 0.28
CA LEU A 59 1.41 -4.51 0.72
C LEU A 59 1.61 -5.44 1.92
N ARG A 60 2.63 -6.28 1.90
CA ARG A 60 2.98 -7.17 3.01
C ARG A 60 3.33 -6.40 4.28
N LEU A 61 4.13 -5.33 4.14
CA LEU A 61 4.49 -4.45 5.25
C LEU A 61 3.27 -3.71 5.81
N SER A 62 2.31 -3.33 4.95
CA SER A 62 1.10 -2.61 5.33
C SER A 62 0.23 -3.41 6.32
N GLY A 63 0.24 -4.73 6.22
CA GLY A 63 -0.63 -5.61 6.99
C GLY A 63 -2.12 -5.51 6.61
N ILE A 64 -2.45 -4.93 5.46
CA ILE A 64 -3.82 -4.87 4.92
C ILE A 64 -4.30 -6.28 4.62
N LYS A 65 -5.52 -6.63 5.02
CA LYS A 65 -6.06 -8.00 5.01
C LYS A 65 -7.41 -8.07 4.30
N PRO A 66 -7.85 -9.29 3.93
CA PRO A 66 -9.19 -9.50 3.41
C PRO A 66 -10.28 -8.92 4.32
N GLY A 67 -11.29 -8.28 3.72
CA GLY A 67 -12.41 -7.66 4.41
C GLY A 67 -12.20 -6.23 4.90
N MET A 68 -10.99 -5.67 4.78
CA MET A 68 -10.68 -4.31 5.23
C MET A 68 -11.29 -3.23 4.34
N GLN A 69 -11.56 -2.06 4.94
CA GLN A 69 -11.97 -0.81 4.30
C GLN A 69 -10.72 0.06 4.13
N VAL A 70 -10.34 0.36 2.89
CA VAL A 70 -9.07 1.05 2.60
C VAL A 70 -9.33 2.27 1.73
N ALA A 71 -8.66 3.40 2.03
CA ALA A 71 -8.60 4.56 1.16
C ALA A 71 -7.24 4.61 0.44
N ASP A 72 -7.26 4.74 -0.88
CA ASP A 72 -6.10 5.03 -1.73
C ASP A 72 -6.17 6.51 -2.10
N VAL A 73 -5.35 7.33 -1.45
CA VAL A 73 -5.43 8.79 -1.52
C VAL A 73 -4.55 9.31 -2.65
N LEU A 74 -5.13 10.10 -3.55
CA LEU A 74 -4.50 10.56 -4.79
C LEU A 74 -4.02 9.38 -5.65
N ALA A 75 -4.93 8.41 -5.80
CA ALA A 75 -4.65 7.11 -6.41
C ALA A 75 -4.31 7.16 -7.91
N SER A 76 -4.52 8.33 -8.56
CA SER A 76 -4.27 8.56 -9.99
C SER A 76 -5.05 7.58 -10.87
N ASP A 77 -4.37 6.71 -11.61
CA ASP A 77 -4.94 5.68 -12.49
C ASP A 77 -5.46 4.44 -11.74
N GLY A 78 -5.29 4.37 -10.41
CA GLY A 78 -5.77 3.28 -9.57
C GLY A 78 -4.87 2.04 -9.53
N TYR A 79 -3.59 2.15 -9.85
CA TYR A 79 -2.66 1.02 -9.79
C TYR A 79 -2.66 0.31 -8.43
N TYR A 80 -2.54 1.07 -7.32
CA TYR A 80 -2.65 0.47 -5.99
C TYR A 80 -4.09 0.11 -5.63
N SER A 81 -5.08 0.86 -6.09
CA SER A 81 -6.49 0.52 -5.88
C SER A 81 -6.85 -0.86 -6.42
N GLU A 82 -6.31 -1.23 -7.61
CA GLU A 82 -6.48 -2.57 -8.18
C GLU A 82 -5.85 -3.65 -7.28
N LEU A 83 -4.59 -3.48 -6.88
CA LEU A 83 -3.90 -4.42 -6.00
C LEU A 83 -4.60 -4.57 -4.65
N LEU A 84 -5.02 -3.45 -4.06
CA LEU A 84 -5.78 -3.43 -2.81
C LEU A 84 -7.12 -4.14 -2.95
N SER A 85 -7.81 -3.97 -4.09
CA SER A 85 -9.06 -4.68 -4.40
C SER A 85 -8.89 -6.19 -4.30
N TYR A 86 -7.81 -6.73 -4.89
CA TYR A 86 -7.51 -8.16 -4.82
C TYR A 86 -7.15 -8.62 -3.40
N VAL A 87 -6.39 -7.80 -2.64
CA VAL A 87 -6.02 -8.11 -1.26
C VAL A 87 -7.23 -8.12 -0.33
N VAL A 88 -8.06 -7.08 -0.39
CA VAL A 88 -9.22 -6.98 0.53
C VAL A 88 -10.36 -7.92 0.12
N GLY A 89 -10.41 -8.31 -1.15
CA GLY A 89 -11.39 -9.25 -1.68
C GLY A 89 -12.83 -8.75 -1.62
N PRO A 90 -13.82 -9.60 -1.92
CA PRO A 90 -15.22 -9.21 -2.13
C PRO A 90 -15.95 -8.72 -0.86
N LYS A 91 -15.39 -8.94 0.32
CA LYS A 91 -15.94 -8.44 1.60
C LYS A 91 -15.29 -7.13 2.06
N GLY A 92 -14.18 -6.74 1.42
CA GLY A 92 -13.52 -5.47 1.65
C GLY A 92 -13.98 -4.40 0.68
N HIS A 93 -13.49 -3.19 0.87
CA HIS A 93 -13.80 -2.06 0.00
C HIS A 93 -12.61 -1.14 -0.14
N VAL A 94 -12.43 -0.56 -1.33
CA VAL A 94 -11.37 0.40 -1.63
C VAL A 94 -12.01 1.70 -2.10
N LEU A 95 -11.67 2.80 -1.43
CA LEU A 95 -11.98 4.14 -1.89
C LEU A 95 -10.81 4.66 -2.71
N LEU A 96 -10.95 4.77 -4.02
CA LEU A 96 -10.02 5.44 -4.92
C LEU A 96 -10.33 6.93 -4.87
N LEU A 97 -9.51 7.71 -4.18
CA LEU A 97 -9.73 9.14 -4.01
C LEU A 97 -8.78 9.94 -4.89
N ASN A 98 -9.33 10.76 -5.77
CA ASN A 98 -8.58 11.76 -6.53
C ASN A 98 -9.18 13.15 -6.28
N ASN A 99 -8.41 14.20 -6.56
CA ASN A 99 -8.97 15.51 -6.85
C ASN A 99 -9.13 15.68 -8.38
N GLU A 100 -9.78 16.75 -8.80
CA GLU A 100 -10.00 17.02 -10.23
C GLU A 100 -8.69 17.09 -11.04
N ALA A 101 -7.62 17.64 -10.44
CA ALA A 101 -6.33 17.76 -11.12
C ALA A 101 -5.70 16.39 -11.36
N TYR A 102 -5.79 15.46 -10.40
CA TYR A 102 -5.27 14.09 -10.55
C TYR A 102 -6.10 13.25 -11.54
N ASP A 103 -7.42 13.40 -11.50
CA ASP A 103 -8.28 12.76 -12.51
C ASP A 103 -7.93 13.24 -13.91
N LYS A 104 -7.72 14.55 -14.09
CA LYS A 104 -7.30 15.14 -15.36
C LYS A 104 -5.89 14.69 -15.76
N PHE A 105 -4.94 14.70 -14.83
CA PHE A 105 -3.56 14.29 -15.06
C PHE A 105 -3.46 12.84 -15.56
N SER A 106 -4.24 11.94 -14.96
CA SER A 106 -4.31 10.53 -15.36
C SER A 106 -5.23 10.28 -16.56
N ASN A 107 -5.79 11.32 -17.21
CA ASN A 107 -6.82 11.21 -18.25
C ASN A 107 -8.00 10.32 -17.80
N ASN A 108 -8.31 10.29 -16.52
CA ASN A 108 -9.32 9.39 -15.92
C ASN A 108 -9.09 7.90 -16.24
N ALA A 109 -7.83 7.47 -16.37
CA ALA A 109 -7.48 6.08 -16.71
C ALA A 109 -8.03 5.05 -15.71
N TRP A 110 -8.35 5.46 -14.48
CA TRP A 110 -9.04 4.65 -13.50
C TRP A 110 -10.36 4.07 -14.02
N LYS A 111 -11.11 4.77 -14.89
CA LYS A 111 -12.37 4.29 -15.47
C LYS A 111 -12.17 3.00 -16.25
N GLU A 112 -11.16 2.99 -17.11
CA GLU A 112 -10.81 1.83 -17.90
C GLU A 112 -10.32 0.69 -17.00
N ARG A 113 -9.47 0.99 -16.01
CA ARG A 113 -8.98 0.00 -15.03
C ARG A 113 -10.11 -0.66 -14.28
N LEU A 114 -11.02 0.10 -13.67
CA LEU A 114 -12.13 -0.45 -12.89
C LEU A 114 -13.05 -1.31 -13.76
N SER A 115 -13.35 -0.87 -14.99
CA SER A 115 -14.20 -1.60 -15.92
C SER A 115 -13.55 -2.88 -16.41
N LYS A 116 -12.31 -2.83 -16.92
CA LYS A 116 -11.62 -4.00 -17.48
C LYS A 116 -11.34 -5.08 -16.44
N GLN A 117 -11.00 -4.68 -15.21
CA GLN A 117 -10.66 -5.61 -14.15
C GLN A 117 -11.87 -6.05 -13.31
N HIS A 118 -13.07 -5.57 -13.64
CA HIS A 118 -14.31 -5.86 -12.90
C HIS A 118 -14.19 -5.63 -11.39
N LEU A 119 -13.54 -4.51 -10.99
CA LEU A 119 -13.24 -4.18 -9.59
C LEU A 119 -14.50 -3.64 -8.88
N SER A 120 -15.48 -4.50 -8.64
CA SER A 120 -16.78 -4.13 -8.06
C SER A 120 -16.70 -3.65 -6.61
N ASN A 121 -15.59 -3.90 -5.92
CA ASN A 121 -15.31 -3.45 -4.56
C ASN A 121 -14.43 -2.18 -4.50
N VAL A 122 -14.23 -1.50 -5.64
CA VAL A 122 -13.53 -0.21 -5.71
C VAL A 122 -14.53 0.88 -6.08
N GLU A 123 -14.60 1.91 -5.26
CA GLU A 123 -15.39 3.12 -5.50
C GLU A 123 -14.46 4.31 -5.78
N HIS A 124 -14.60 4.93 -6.94
CA HIS A 124 -13.91 6.19 -7.24
C HIS A 124 -14.71 7.38 -6.73
N ARG A 125 -14.00 8.32 -6.10
CA ARG A 125 -14.53 9.64 -5.74
C ARG A 125 -13.57 10.75 -6.13
N THR A 126 -14.07 11.76 -6.83
CA THR A 126 -13.36 13.03 -7.00
C THR A 126 -13.71 13.93 -5.81
N VAL A 127 -12.72 14.33 -5.02
CA VAL A 127 -12.91 15.07 -3.77
C VAL A 127 -11.99 16.29 -3.68
N ALA A 128 -12.42 17.31 -3.00
CA ALA A 128 -11.49 18.31 -2.49
C ALA A 128 -10.76 17.70 -1.28
N LEU A 129 -9.42 17.74 -1.26
CA LEU A 129 -8.63 17.04 -0.24
C LEU A 129 -8.87 17.59 1.18
N ASP A 130 -9.25 18.86 1.31
CA ASP A 130 -9.68 19.46 2.57
C ASP A 130 -11.08 19.01 3.02
N LYS A 131 -11.82 18.30 2.16
CA LYS A 131 -13.19 17.82 2.38
C LYS A 131 -13.41 16.43 1.76
N MET A 132 -12.61 15.46 2.15
CA MET A 132 -12.69 14.09 1.58
C MET A 132 -14.00 13.35 1.89
N GLY A 133 -14.79 13.84 2.84
CA GLY A 133 -16.07 13.20 3.18
C GLY A 133 -15.94 11.81 3.78
N LEU A 134 -14.82 11.53 4.44
CA LEU A 134 -14.59 10.26 5.12
C LEU A 134 -15.35 10.24 6.47
N GLY A 135 -16.05 9.15 6.72
CA GLY A 135 -16.72 8.93 8.01
C GLY A 135 -15.72 8.64 9.13
N ASP A 136 -16.09 8.99 10.38
CA ASP A 136 -15.24 8.74 11.54
C ASP A 136 -15.12 7.24 11.83
N ALA A 137 -13.89 6.76 12.08
CA ALA A 137 -13.58 5.37 12.39
C ALA A 137 -14.18 4.34 11.40
N THR A 138 -14.16 4.67 10.10
CA THR A 138 -14.68 3.79 9.04
C THR A 138 -13.58 3.00 8.34
N LEU A 139 -12.34 3.51 8.32
CA LEU A 139 -11.22 2.92 7.59
C LEU A 139 -10.34 2.03 8.47
N ASP A 140 -9.96 0.89 7.94
CA ASP A 140 -8.92 0.04 8.52
C ASP A 140 -7.51 0.50 8.10
N ALA A 141 -7.41 1.07 6.88
CA ALA A 141 -6.15 1.61 6.38
C ALA A 141 -6.37 2.77 5.40
N ALA A 142 -5.34 3.61 5.25
CA ALA A 142 -5.19 4.55 4.14
C ALA A 142 -3.79 4.39 3.54
N VAL A 143 -3.64 4.59 2.23
CA VAL A 143 -2.36 4.55 1.54
C VAL A 143 -2.12 5.86 0.80
N LEU A 144 -0.88 6.37 0.88
CA LEU A 144 -0.38 7.52 0.12
C LEU A 144 0.89 7.07 -0.60
N ILE A 145 0.78 6.79 -1.90
CA ILE A 145 1.87 6.16 -2.65
C ILE A 145 2.45 7.14 -3.68
N LYS A 146 3.58 7.73 -3.33
CA LYS A 146 4.32 8.74 -4.13
C LYS A 146 3.49 10.02 -4.37
N VAL A 147 2.72 10.41 -3.36
CA VAL A 147 1.78 11.54 -3.45
C VAL A 147 1.76 12.42 -2.20
N TYR A 148 2.42 12.02 -1.11
CA TYR A 148 2.43 12.83 0.10
C TYR A 148 3.13 14.17 -0.13
N HIS A 149 4.23 14.19 -0.91
CA HIS A 149 4.89 15.44 -1.31
C HIS A 149 3.96 16.38 -2.09
N ASP A 150 3.00 15.86 -2.88
CA ASP A 150 2.07 16.67 -3.66
C ASP A 150 1.09 17.46 -2.80
N LEU A 151 0.89 17.08 -1.53
CA LEU A 151 0.12 17.89 -0.58
C LEU A 151 0.79 19.24 -0.29
N TYR A 152 2.10 19.36 -0.52
CA TYR A 152 2.88 20.58 -0.35
C TYR A 152 3.17 21.31 -1.67
N TRP A 153 2.83 20.70 -2.80
CA TRP A 153 2.95 21.35 -4.10
C TRP A 153 1.85 22.38 -4.28
N VAL A 154 2.20 23.51 -4.90
CA VAL A 154 1.24 24.61 -5.17
C VAL A 154 1.39 25.05 -6.60
N ALA A 155 0.39 24.78 -7.44
CA ALA A 155 0.33 25.14 -8.86
C ALA A 155 -1.11 25.48 -9.26
N PRO A 156 -1.66 26.63 -8.83
CA PRO A 156 -3.05 27.00 -9.07
C PRO A 156 -3.40 27.05 -10.56
N GLN A 157 -2.44 27.41 -11.42
CA GLN A 157 -2.58 27.42 -12.88
C GLN A 157 -2.85 26.01 -13.45
N ASP A 158 -2.44 24.96 -12.75
CA ASP A 158 -2.62 23.55 -13.13
C ASP A 158 -3.80 22.92 -12.38
N GLY A 159 -4.59 23.73 -11.68
CA GLY A 159 -5.72 23.25 -10.85
C GLY A 159 -5.30 22.68 -9.49
N TRP A 160 -4.06 22.99 -9.05
CA TRP A 160 -3.54 22.53 -7.76
C TRP A 160 -3.33 23.70 -6.78
N PRO A 161 -4.38 24.13 -6.07
CA PRO A 161 -4.28 25.21 -5.10
C PRO A 161 -3.46 24.76 -3.88
N LYS A 162 -3.10 25.74 -3.06
CA LYS A 162 -2.50 25.42 -1.76
C LYS A 162 -3.46 24.57 -0.93
N ILE A 163 -2.97 23.45 -0.45
CA ILE A 163 -3.70 22.50 0.40
C ILE A 163 -3.36 22.76 1.87
N ASP A 164 -4.36 22.70 2.73
CA ASP A 164 -4.14 22.62 4.17
C ASP A 164 -3.81 21.16 4.54
N VAL A 165 -2.52 20.85 4.56
CA VAL A 165 -2.01 19.49 4.81
C VAL A 165 -2.44 18.99 6.18
N GLY A 166 -2.43 19.87 7.21
CA GLY A 166 -2.88 19.50 8.55
C GLY A 166 -4.33 19.01 8.53
N SER A 167 -5.21 19.73 7.84
CA SER A 167 -6.61 19.30 7.68
C SER A 167 -6.75 17.97 6.96
N VAL A 168 -5.91 17.69 5.94
CA VAL A 168 -5.90 16.39 5.24
C VAL A 168 -5.53 15.27 6.20
N LEU A 169 -4.43 15.43 6.94
CA LEU A 169 -3.96 14.41 7.89
C LEU A 169 -4.95 14.19 9.03
N ASP A 170 -5.54 15.26 9.57
CA ASP A 170 -6.59 15.15 10.62
C ASP A 170 -7.82 14.38 10.15
N GLN A 171 -8.27 14.60 8.89
CA GLN A 171 -9.36 13.83 8.31
C GLN A 171 -9.01 12.34 8.19
N LEU A 172 -7.79 12.01 7.73
CA LEU A 172 -7.34 10.61 7.65
C LEU A 172 -7.29 9.97 9.03
N VAL A 173 -6.68 10.66 10.01
CA VAL A 173 -6.59 10.14 11.39
C VAL A 173 -7.98 9.93 12.00
N ARG A 174 -8.91 10.87 11.80
CA ARG A 174 -10.29 10.73 12.27
C ARG A 174 -10.99 9.54 11.61
N ALA A 175 -10.82 9.38 10.30
CA ALA A 175 -11.43 8.29 9.54
C ALA A 175 -10.89 6.91 9.89
N LEU A 176 -9.65 6.80 10.37
CA LEU A 176 -9.09 5.53 10.80
C LEU A 176 -9.77 5.01 12.07
N LYS A 177 -10.09 3.72 12.07
CA LYS A 177 -10.44 2.98 13.28
C LYS A 177 -9.27 2.99 14.27
N PRO A 178 -9.52 2.81 15.60
CA PRO A 178 -8.44 2.50 16.54
C PRO A 178 -7.60 1.32 16.05
N GLY A 179 -6.27 1.46 16.02
CA GLY A 179 -5.36 0.46 15.46
C GLY A 179 -5.22 0.46 13.95
N GLY A 180 -6.00 1.26 13.22
CA GLY A 180 -5.90 1.44 11.77
C GLY A 180 -4.56 2.06 11.35
N VAL A 181 -4.16 1.87 10.10
CA VAL A 181 -2.81 2.23 9.62
C VAL A 181 -2.85 3.23 8.47
N VAL A 182 -1.80 4.06 8.38
CA VAL A 182 -1.47 4.83 7.18
C VAL A 182 -0.16 4.30 6.62
N VAL A 183 -0.16 3.95 5.33
CA VAL A 183 1.03 3.53 4.59
C VAL A 183 1.49 4.68 3.71
N VAL A 184 2.74 5.07 3.85
CA VAL A 184 3.34 6.16 3.07
C VAL A 184 4.56 5.64 2.33
N VAL A 185 4.53 5.76 1.02
CA VAL A 185 5.70 5.58 0.16
C VAL A 185 5.94 6.89 -0.55
N ASP A 186 7.14 7.46 -0.42
CA ASP A 186 7.42 8.68 -1.17
C ASP A 186 8.88 8.82 -1.57
N HIS A 187 9.12 9.73 -2.52
CA HIS A 187 10.43 10.07 -3.04
C HIS A 187 11.24 10.86 -2.01
N SER A 188 12.37 10.30 -1.58
CA SER A 188 13.24 10.94 -0.59
C SER A 188 13.87 12.21 -1.17
N ALA A 189 13.77 13.32 -0.43
CA ALA A 189 14.58 14.52 -0.64
C ALA A 189 15.89 14.43 0.14
N LYS A 190 16.78 15.42 -0.02
CA LYS A 190 17.97 15.55 0.83
C LYS A 190 17.55 15.81 2.28
N ALA A 191 18.25 15.19 3.22
CA ALA A 191 17.97 15.36 4.64
C ALA A 191 18.07 16.84 5.06
N GLY A 192 17.16 17.27 5.93
CA GLY A 192 17.08 18.64 6.43
C GLY A 192 16.38 19.63 5.50
N THR A 193 15.88 19.20 4.33
CA THR A 193 15.16 20.09 3.40
C THR A 193 13.67 20.25 3.74
N GLY A 194 13.15 19.44 4.65
CA GLY A 194 11.73 19.48 5.00
C GLY A 194 10.84 19.23 3.78
N ASN A 195 9.89 20.13 3.54
CA ASN A 195 9.01 20.08 2.37
C ASN A 195 9.46 21.00 1.22
N ALA A 196 10.62 21.63 1.31
CA ALA A 196 11.06 22.63 0.30
C ALA A 196 11.29 22.02 -1.10
N ALA A 197 11.58 20.71 -1.18
CA ALA A 197 11.78 20.01 -2.44
C ALA A 197 10.47 19.52 -3.10
N ALA A 198 9.33 19.70 -2.46
CA ALA A 198 8.04 19.19 -2.95
C ALA A 198 7.60 19.87 -4.26
N GLY A 199 7.82 21.18 -4.35
CA GLY A 199 7.43 21.96 -5.53
C GLY A 199 8.25 21.64 -6.80
N ASP A 200 9.58 21.70 -6.67
CA ASP A 200 10.46 21.66 -7.85
C ASP A 200 10.90 20.24 -8.20
N LEU A 201 11.08 19.37 -7.19
CA LEU A 201 11.65 18.05 -7.37
C LEU A 201 10.64 16.91 -7.19
N HIS A 202 9.43 17.22 -6.70
CA HIS A 202 8.43 16.20 -6.30
C HIS A 202 9.07 15.15 -5.39
N ARG A 203 9.67 15.64 -4.30
CA ARG A 203 10.35 14.87 -3.26
C ARG A 203 10.09 15.49 -1.90
N ILE A 204 10.20 14.70 -0.84
CA ILE A 204 10.04 15.19 0.52
C ILE A 204 11.07 14.56 1.45
N ASP A 205 11.53 15.32 2.45
CA ASP A 205 12.44 14.82 3.48
C ASP A 205 11.70 13.78 4.35
N GLU A 206 12.26 12.59 4.44
CA GLU A 206 11.66 11.48 5.17
C GLU A 206 11.51 11.74 6.68
N ALA A 207 12.45 12.47 7.27
CA ALA A 207 12.36 12.85 8.69
C ALA A 207 11.24 13.88 8.91
N TYR A 208 11.06 14.80 7.97
CA TYR A 208 9.93 15.72 7.96
C TYR A 208 8.61 14.98 7.87
N ALA A 209 8.46 14.08 6.88
CA ALA A 209 7.26 13.28 6.71
C ALA A 209 6.92 12.49 7.99
N ARG A 210 7.91 11.81 8.57
CA ARG A 210 7.72 11.08 9.82
C ARG A 210 7.20 11.98 10.95
N LYS A 211 7.86 13.12 11.17
CA LYS A 211 7.47 14.07 12.23
C LYS A 211 6.05 14.62 12.02
N ASP A 212 5.68 14.86 10.76
CA ASP A 212 4.37 15.40 10.42
C ASP A 212 3.26 14.39 10.77
N PHE A 213 3.35 13.15 10.30
CA PHE A 213 2.39 12.10 10.67
C PHE A 213 2.35 11.83 12.20
N GLU A 214 3.49 11.85 12.87
CA GLU A 214 3.58 11.68 14.33
C GLU A 214 2.92 12.86 15.08
N SER A 215 3.02 14.10 14.56
CA SER A 215 2.38 15.28 15.15
C SER A 215 0.86 15.26 15.13
N HIS A 216 0.28 14.46 14.20
CA HIS A 216 -1.16 14.19 14.11
C HIS A 216 -1.59 12.95 14.93
N GLY A 217 -0.74 12.49 15.86
CA GLY A 217 -1.07 11.42 16.82
C GLY A 217 -0.88 10.00 16.30
N LEU A 218 -0.31 9.83 15.12
CA LEU A 218 0.06 8.52 14.60
C LEU A 218 1.43 8.07 15.17
N LYS A 219 1.69 6.76 15.18
CA LYS A 219 2.98 6.19 15.60
C LYS A 219 3.58 5.39 14.47
N LEU A 220 4.85 5.63 14.13
CA LEU A 220 5.58 4.78 13.20
C LEU A 220 5.73 3.38 13.81
N VAL A 221 5.22 2.36 13.13
CA VAL A 221 5.22 0.96 13.61
C VAL A 221 6.02 0.03 12.70
N ALA A 222 6.25 0.40 11.44
CA ALA A 222 7.10 -0.34 10.52
C ALA A 222 7.70 0.58 9.47
N GLN A 223 8.86 0.19 8.94
CA GLN A 223 9.51 0.82 7.80
C GLN A 223 10.26 -0.24 6.99
N SER A 224 10.58 0.08 5.71
CA SER A 224 11.32 -0.83 4.86
C SER A 224 12.32 -0.10 3.98
N GLU A 225 13.47 -0.76 3.75
CA GLU A 225 14.53 -0.30 2.86
C GLU A 225 14.38 -0.87 1.42
N VAL A 226 13.28 -1.57 1.12
CA VAL A 226 13.07 -2.30 -0.14
C VAL A 226 13.07 -1.39 -1.38
N LEU A 227 12.76 -0.11 -1.20
CA LEU A 227 12.72 0.90 -2.27
C LEU A 227 13.91 1.87 -2.24
N ARG A 228 14.93 1.60 -1.44
CA ARG A 228 16.13 2.44 -1.39
C ARG A 228 16.94 2.34 -2.67
N LYS A 229 17.44 3.49 -3.09
CA LYS A 229 18.34 3.66 -4.24
C LYS A 229 19.48 4.58 -3.81
N PRO A 230 20.55 4.03 -3.20
CA PRO A 230 21.63 4.84 -2.61
C PRO A 230 22.38 5.71 -3.65
N ASP A 231 22.31 5.33 -4.94
CA ASP A 231 22.95 6.11 -6.02
C ASP A 231 22.11 7.33 -6.47
N ASP A 232 20.89 7.51 -5.94
CA ASP A 232 20.06 8.68 -6.22
C ASP A 232 20.57 9.89 -5.42
N ALA A 233 21.15 10.88 -6.10
CA ALA A 233 21.63 12.11 -5.48
C ALA A 233 20.52 13.01 -4.91
N ARG A 234 19.23 12.69 -5.17
CA ARG A 234 18.04 13.37 -4.66
C ARG A 234 17.97 14.86 -5.05
N ASP A 235 18.49 15.22 -6.21
CA ASP A 235 18.58 16.59 -6.72
C ASP A 235 17.92 16.80 -8.09
N GLN A 236 17.27 15.74 -8.61
CA GLN A 236 16.55 15.77 -9.86
C GLN A 236 15.05 15.46 -9.63
N ILE A 237 14.22 15.98 -10.53
CA ILE A 237 12.77 15.74 -10.49
C ILE A 237 12.44 14.24 -10.55
N SER A 238 11.56 13.78 -9.66
CA SER A 238 11.36 12.36 -9.39
C SER A 238 10.66 11.59 -10.53
N TYR A 239 9.73 12.22 -11.23
CA TYR A 239 8.81 11.58 -12.18
C TYR A 239 9.18 11.72 -13.65
N LYS A 240 10.33 12.33 -13.98
CA LYS A 240 10.82 12.48 -15.36
C LYS A 240 12.12 11.69 -15.59
N PRO A 241 12.40 11.30 -16.84
CA PRO A 241 13.73 10.80 -17.18
C PRO A 241 14.84 11.79 -16.81
N PRO A 242 15.99 11.34 -16.34
CA PRO A 242 16.40 9.92 -16.22
C PRO A 242 15.93 9.24 -14.91
N MET A 243 15.24 9.95 -13.99
CA MET A 243 14.93 9.49 -12.64
C MET A 243 13.65 8.66 -12.53
N LEU A 244 12.79 8.66 -13.55
CA LEU A 244 11.56 7.88 -13.53
C LEU A 244 11.83 6.40 -13.18
N GLY A 245 11.24 5.92 -12.07
CA GLY A 245 11.42 4.57 -11.54
C GLY A 245 12.77 4.29 -10.86
N LYS A 246 13.67 5.29 -10.75
CA LYS A 246 15.03 5.11 -10.20
C LYS A 246 15.29 5.90 -8.92
N THR A 247 14.31 6.63 -8.44
CA THR A 247 14.43 7.46 -7.24
C THR A 247 14.56 6.63 -5.99
N ASP A 248 15.32 7.14 -5.00
CA ASP A 248 15.29 6.66 -3.64
C ASP A 248 13.95 6.98 -3.00
N ARG A 249 13.39 6.01 -2.27
CA ARG A 249 12.06 6.14 -1.66
C ARG A 249 12.06 5.52 -0.27
N PHE A 250 11.40 6.18 0.66
CA PHE A 250 11.10 5.62 1.97
C PHE A 250 9.73 4.91 1.95
N VAL A 251 9.58 3.94 2.84
CA VAL A 251 8.33 3.21 3.08
C VAL A 251 8.06 3.23 4.57
N TYR A 252 6.98 3.87 4.98
CA TYR A 252 6.56 3.98 6.38
C TYR A 252 5.15 3.43 6.58
N VAL A 253 4.94 2.76 7.70
CA VAL A 253 3.61 2.38 8.19
C VAL A 253 3.40 3.05 9.55
N PHE A 254 2.43 3.92 9.59
CA PHE A 254 2.00 4.57 10.83
C PHE A 254 0.73 3.90 11.34
N ARG A 255 0.53 3.92 12.66
CA ARG A 255 -0.66 3.36 13.30
C ARG A 255 -1.34 4.40 14.18
N LYS A 256 -2.66 4.47 14.08
CA LYS A 256 -3.49 5.18 15.06
C LYS A 256 -3.50 4.37 16.35
N PRO A 257 -3.12 4.94 17.52
CA PRO A 257 -3.22 4.25 18.79
C PRO A 257 -4.61 3.67 19.02
N GLY A 258 -4.68 2.51 19.65
CA GLY A 258 -5.95 2.02 20.21
C GLY A 258 -6.38 2.94 21.35
N GLY A 259 -7.65 3.23 21.47
CA GLY A 259 -8.20 3.94 22.61
C GLY A 259 -8.11 3.12 23.89
#